data_532318ca326691782c1f93c75b005caa
#
_entry.id   532318ca326691782c1f93c75b005caa
#
_cell.length_a   1.000
_cell.length_b   1.000
_cell.length_c   1.000
_cell.angle_alpha   90.00
_cell.angle_beta   90.00
_cell.angle_gamma   90.00
#
_symmetry.space_group_name_H-M   'P 1'
#
loop_
_entity.id
_entity.type
_entity.pdbx_description
1 polymer ?
#
loop_
_entity_poly.entity_id
_entity_poly.type
_entity_poly.pdbx_seq_one_letter_code
_entity_poly.pdbx_strand_id
1 'polypeptide(L)'
;MMAGVNNSLSKKLVCIAVAVAAIFLITSPAYGVDDGNVGGVPANPREDNPRSKSIFVHEMNGGETVDDAVLVRNGTNKEKTIQIYAVDAQNSSGGAFACEQKADKAQEAGSWIKISEPQIVLA
;
A
#
# COMPACT_ATOMS: atom_id res chain seq x y z
N MET A 1 58.52 -12.95 -17.15
CA MET A 1 57.91 -13.41 -15.90
C MET A 1 56.45 -12.93 -15.88
N MET A 2 55.52 -13.77 -16.34
CA MET A 2 54.07 -13.40 -16.40
C MET A 2 53.42 -13.84 -15.09
N ALA A 3 52.95 -12.86 -14.31
CA ALA A 3 52.17 -13.11 -13.12
C ALA A 3 50.76 -13.58 -13.54
N GLY A 4 50.46 -14.85 -13.27
CA GLY A 4 49.10 -15.40 -13.45
C GLY A 4 48.16 -14.76 -12.48
N VAL A 5 47.31 -13.85 -12.97
CA VAL A 5 46.20 -13.29 -12.20
C VAL A 5 45.25 -14.44 -11.84
N ASN A 6 45.04 -14.63 -10.55
CA ASN A 6 44.31 -15.73 -9.97
C ASN A 6 42.81 -15.64 -10.34
N ASN A 7 42.43 -16.29 -11.44
CA ASN A 7 41.12 -16.23 -12.10
C ASN A 7 39.96 -16.74 -11.19
N SER A 8 40.30 -17.41 -10.09
CA SER A 8 39.37 -17.92 -9.09
C SER A 8 38.85 -16.79 -8.15
N LEU A 9 39.72 -15.83 -7.79
CA LEU A 9 39.39 -14.77 -6.88
C LEU A 9 38.46 -13.73 -7.56
N SER A 10 38.71 -13.43 -8.85
CA SER A 10 37.88 -12.53 -9.63
C SER A 10 36.46 -13.08 -9.85
N LYS A 11 36.31 -14.37 -10.09
CA LYS A 11 35.02 -15.04 -10.25
C LYS A 11 34.21 -15.00 -8.96
N LYS A 12 34.82 -15.22 -7.79
CA LYS A 12 34.16 -15.13 -6.49
C LYS A 12 33.73 -13.70 -6.18
N LEU A 13 34.53 -12.70 -6.50
CA LEU A 13 34.21 -11.29 -6.32
C LEU A 13 33.01 -10.86 -7.19
N VAL A 14 32.97 -11.31 -8.44
CA VAL A 14 31.85 -11.03 -9.36
C VAL A 14 30.56 -11.70 -8.86
N CYS A 15 30.62 -12.94 -8.38
CA CYS A 15 29.42 -13.61 -7.82
C CYS A 15 28.89 -12.90 -6.58
N ILE A 16 29.75 -12.39 -5.70
CA ILE A 16 29.33 -11.62 -4.51
C ILE A 16 28.71 -10.29 -4.93
N ALA A 17 29.31 -9.58 -5.88
CA ALA A 17 28.79 -8.32 -6.38
C ALA A 17 27.41 -8.48 -7.04
N VAL A 18 27.18 -9.54 -7.81
CA VAL A 18 25.88 -9.86 -8.42
C VAL A 18 24.85 -10.23 -7.35
N ALA A 19 25.23 -10.99 -6.33
CA ALA A 19 24.32 -11.34 -5.23
C ALA A 19 23.90 -10.12 -4.41
N VAL A 20 24.82 -9.20 -4.11
CA VAL A 20 24.52 -7.96 -3.41
C VAL A 20 23.64 -7.05 -4.26
N ALA A 21 23.89 -6.92 -5.55
CA ALA A 21 23.05 -6.14 -6.47
C ALA A 21 21.62 -6.70 -6.56
N ALA A 22 21.47 -8.02 -6.54
CA ALA A 22 20.17 -8.68 -6.57
C ALA A 22 19.32 -8.38 -5.31
N ILE A 23 19.94 -8.22 -4.14
CA ILE A 23 19.24 -7.90 -2.89
C ILE A 23 18.66 -6.48 -2.91
N PHE A 24 19.29 -5.52 -3.57
CA PHE A 24 18.78 -4.14 -3.71
C PHE A 24 17.59 -4.01 -4.66
N LEU A 25 17.32 -5.01 -5.51
CA LEU A 25 16.21 -4.96 -6.47
C LEU A 25 14.87 -5.45 -5.89
N ILE A 26 14.81 -5.95 -4.64
CA ILE A 26 13.61 -6.58 -4.07
C ILE A 26 12.87 -5.66 -3.09
N THR A 27 13.29 -4.43 -2.90
CA THR A 27 12.54 -3.47 -2.09
C THR A 27 11.45 -2.81 -2.94
N SER A 28 10.42 -3.57 -3.29
CA SER A 28 9.19 -2.97 -3.77
C SER A 28 8.51 -2.28 -2.59
N PRO A 29 8.28 -0.97 -2.63
CA PRO A 29 7.44 -0.34 -1.63
C PRO A 29 6.07 -1.00 -1.68
N ALA A 30 5.55 -1.42 -0.52
CA ALA A 30 4.18 -1.88 -0.39
C ALA A 30 3.28 -0.66 -0.60
N TYR A 31 2.76 -0.51 -1.80
CA TYR A 31 1.72 0.46 -2.10
C TYR A 31 0.37 -0.12 -1.66
N GLY A 32 -0.50 0.76 -1.13
CA GLY A 32 -1.90 0.42 -0.93
C GLY A 32 -2.55 -0.06 -2.23
N VAL A 33 -3.83 -0.39 -2.19
CA VAL A 33 -4.58 -0.92 -3.33
C VAL A 33 -4.38 -0.03 -4.55
N ASP A 34 -3.68 -0.55 -5.56
CA ASP A 34 -3.46 0.10 -6.85
C ASP A 34 -4.20 -0.72 -7.91
N ASP A 35 -5.31 -0.20 -8.39
CA ASP A 35 -6.04 -0.76 -9.54
C ASP A 35 -5.82 0.15 -10.74
N GLY A 36 -5.01 -0.32 -11.67
CA GLY A 36 -4.74 0.40 -12.92
C GLY A 36 -4.06 1.77 -12.74
N ASN A 37 -3.09 1.85 -11.85
CA ASN A 37 -2.35 3.07 -11.48
C ASN A 37 -3.17 4.15 -10.73
N VAL A 38 -4.33 3.79 -10.21
CA VAL A 38 -5.06 4.61 -9.23
C VAL A 38 -4.92 3.96 -7.86
N GLY A 39 -4.46 4.69 -6.88
CA GLY A 39 -4.23 4.16 -5.53
C GLY A 39 -4.61 5.15 -4.45
N GLY A 40 -4.84 4.64 -3.24
CA GLY A 40 -5.10 5.43 -2.06
C GLY A 40 -4.27 4.94 -0.87
N VAL A 41 -3.77 5.87 -0.08
CA VAL A 41 -3.03 5.59 1.16
C VAL A 41 -3.46 6.57 2.25
N PRO A 42 -3.30 6.22 3.54
CA PRO A 42 -3.49 7.19 4.62
C PRO A 42 -2.61 8.42 4.42
N ALA A 43 -3.19 9.61 4.55
CA ALA A 43 -2.46 10.87 4.39
C ALA A 43 -1.57 11.17 5.60
N ASN A 44 -1.93 10.67 6.79
CA ASN A 44 -1.27 10.95 8.06
C ASN A 44 -0.74 9.66 8.71
N PRO A 45 0.30 9.00 8.13
CA PRO A 45 0.84 7.79 8.72
C PRO A 45 1.55 8.09 10.05
N ARG A 46 1.41 7.18 11.00
CA ARG A 46 2.07 7.25 12.31
C ARG A 46 3.51 6.77 12.22
N GLU A 47 4.44 7.50 12.82
CA GLU A 47 5.87 7.13 12.82
C GLU A 47 6.14 5.86 13.63
N ASP A 48 5.39 5.64 14.70
CA ASP A 48 5.52 4.49 15.61
C ASP A 48 4.90 3.20 15.07
N ASN A 49 4.12 3.28 13.98
CA ASN A 49 3.45 2.12 13.39
C ASN A 49 3.63 2.07 11.87
N PRO A 50 4.59 1.27 11.36
CA PRO A 50 4.84 1.16 9.92
C PRO A 50 3.62 0.73 9.08
N ARG A 51 2.67 0.01 9.68
CA ARG A 51 1.44 -0.42 8.98
C ARG A 51 0.54 0.75 8.61
N SER A 52 0.59 1.83 9.37
CA SER A 52 -0.21 3.03 9.10
C SER A 52 0.12 3.73 7.78
N LYS A 53 1.22 3.38 7.13
CA LYS A 53 1.56 3.84 5.77
C LYS A 53 0.66 3.24 4.67
N SER A 54 0.02 2.11 4.96
CA SER A 54 -0.78 1.38 3.98
C SER A 54 -2.25 1.22 4.38
N ILE A 55 -2.53 1.29 5.69
CA ILE A 55 -3.89 1.13 6.24
C ILE A 55 -4.11 2.16 7.35
N PHE A 56 -5.35 2.58 7.54
CA PHE A 56 -5.71 3.37 8.70
C PHE A 56 -5.62 2.53 9.98
N VAL A 57 -4.96 3.06 11.00
CA VAL A 57 -4.80 2.41 12.31
C VAL A 57 -5.13 3.43 13.40
N HIS A 58 -6.28 3.28 14.02
CA HIS A 58 -6.73 4.12 15.12
C HIS A 58 -7.02 3.29 16.35
N GLU A 59 -6.61 3.81 17.51
CA GLU A 59 -7.00 3.32 18.82
C GLU A 59 -8.00 4.31 19.39
N MET A 60 -9.22 3.86 19.65
CA MET A 60 -10.33 4.75 20.03
C MET A 60 -11.11 4.15 21.20
N ASN A 61 -11.60 5.02 22.07
CA ASN A 61 -12.57 4.64 23.10
C ASN A 61 -13.99 4.75 22.51
N GLY A 62 -14.94 4.08 23.15
CA GLY A 62 -16.34 4.16 22.75
C GLY A 62 -16.87 5.60 22.77
N GLY A 63 -17.46 6.04 21.66
CA GLY A 63 -17.99 7.40 21.49
C GLY A 63 -17.01 8.44 20.98
N GLU A 64 -15.73 8.08 20.79
CA GLU A 64 -14.76 8.99 20.16
C GLU A 64 -14.97 9.08 18.65
N THR A 65 -14.56 10.23 18.09
CA THR A 65 -14.52 10.47 16.66
C THR A 65 -13.13 10.95 16.29
N VAL A 66 -12.58 10.40 15.21
CA VAL A 66 -11.28 10.79 14.65
C VAL A 66 -11.48 11.22 13.22
N ASP A 67 -10.95 12.39 12.87
CA ASP A 67 -10.85 12.86 11.50
C ASP A 67 -9.52 12.41 10.91
N ASP A 68 -9.55 11.80 9.73
CA ASP A 68 -8.36 11.41 8.98
C ASP A 68 -8.58 11.64 7.49
N ALA A 69 -7.54 11.49 6.70
CA ALA A 69 -7.59 11.74 5.27
C ALA A 69 -6.94 10.62 4.47
N VAL A 70 -7.47 10.36 3.29
CA VAL A 70 -6.88 9.49 2.29
C VAL A 70 -6.21 10.33 1.21
N LEU A 71 -4.95 10.04 0.92
CA LEU A 71 -4.24 10.59 -0.22
C LEU A 71 -4.52 9.69 -1.42
N VAL A 72 -5.29 10.19 -2.37
CA VAL A 72 -5.62 9.48 -3.61
C VAL A 72 -4.71 9.95 -4.74
N ARG A 73 -4.16 9.02 -5.49
CA ARG A 73 -3.25 9.28 -6.60
C ARG A 73 -3.78 8.70 -7.90
N ASN A 74 -3.76 9.51 -8.95
CA ASN A 74 -3.91 9.05 -10.33
C ASN A 74 -2.52 8.99 -10.98
N GLY A 75 -1.98 7.79 -11.18
CA GLY A 75 -0.70 7.56 -11.86
C GLY A 75 -0.85 7.38 -13.37
N THR A 76 -2.03 7.62 -13.92
CA THR A 76 -2.26 7.57 -15.37
C THR A 76 -2.05 8.96 -15.99
N ASN A 77 -2.00 9.01 -17.31
CA ASN A 77 -1.97 10.25 -18.09
C ASN A 77 -3.37 10.69 -18.57
N LYS A 78 -4.43 10.23 -17.90
CA LYS A 78 -5.82 10.54 -18.25
C LYS A 78 -6.57 10.96 -16.99
N GLU A 79 -7.46 11.90 -17.13
CA GLU A 79 -8.41 12.26 -16.08
C GLU A 79 -9.20 11.02 -15.62
N LYS A 80 -9.37 10.88 -14.31
CA LYS A 80 -10.11 9.81 -13.67
C LYS A 80 -11.11 10.38 -12.66
N THR A 81 -12.34 9.92 -12.75
CA THR A 81 -13.33 10.11 -11.69
C THR A 81 -13.24 8.94 -10.71
N ILE A 82 -12.91 9.23 -9.47
CA ILE A 82 -12.70 8.23 -8.42
C ILE A 82 -13.85 8.33 -7.43
N GLN A 83 -14.45 7.19 -7.11
CA GLN A 83 -15.46 7.07 -6.08
C GLN A 83 -14.83 6.49 -4.81
N ILE A 84 -15.11 7.13 -3.68
CA ILE A 84 -14.63 6.72 -2.36
C ILE A 84 -15.84 6.33 -1.53
N TYR A 85 -15.83 5.15 -0.96
CA TYR A 85 -16.92 4.64 -0.15
C TYR A 85 -16.39 3.71 0.94
N ALA A 86 -17.11 3.62 2.04
CA ALA A 86 -16.81 2.70 3.13
C ALA A 86 -17.61 1.42 2.98
N VAL A 87 -16.98 0.29 3.21
CA VAL A 87 -17.60 -1.05 3.21
C VAL A 87 -17.07 -1.85 4.38
N ASP A 88 -17.78 -2.88 4.75
CA ASP A 88 -17.28 -3.86 5.72
C ASP A 88 -16.28 -4.81 5.06
N ALA A 89 -15.43 -5.43 5.85
CA ALA A 89 -14.48 -6.43 5.42
C ALA A 89 -14.93 -7.80 5.92
N GLN A 90 -14.82 -8.80 5.06
CA GLN A 90 -15.09 -10.19 5.39
C GLN A 90 -13.79 -11.01 5.39
N ASN A 91 -13.74 -12.03 6.24
CA ASN A 91 -12.67 -13.00 6.20
C ASN A 91 -12.83 -13.89 4.97
N SER A 92 -11.83 -13.87 4.09
CA SER A 92 -11.78 -14.82 2.98
C SER A 92 -11.32 -16.21 3.47
N SER A 93 -11.69 -17.24 2.75
CA SER A 93 -11.29 -18.63 3.04
C SER A 93 -9.77 -18.87 3.04
N GLY A 94 -9.00 -17.93 2.49
CA GLY A 94 -7.53 -17.94 2.47
C GLY A 94 -6.86 -17.19 3.62
N GLY A 95 -7.63 -16.70 4.61
CA GLY A 95 -7.11 -15.92 5.74
C GLY A 95 -6.77 -14.47 5.42
N ALA A 96 -7.10 -13.99 4.23
CA ALA A 96 -7.03 -12.59 3.85
C ALA A 96 -8.37 -11.89 4.10
N PHE A 97 -8.36 -10.56 4.13
CA PHE A 97 -9.60 -9.77 4.14
C PHE A 97 -10.08 -9.54 2.72
N ALA A 98 -11.38 -9.68 2.50
CA ALA A 98 -12.07 -9.26 1.30
C ALA A 98 -13.01 -8.10 1.65
N CYS A 99 -13.00 -7.05 0.83
CA CYS A 99 -13.93 -5.95 0.99
C CYS A 99 -15.27 -6.28 0.32
N GLU A 100 -16.37 -5.90 0.97
CA GLU A 100 -17.69 -5.93 0.36
C GLU A 100 -17.79 -4.95 -0.82
N GLN A 101 -18.82 -5.11 -1.61
CA GLN A 101 -19.03 -4.26 -2.78
C GLN A 101 -19.78 -2.97 -2.39
N LYS A 102 -19.65 -1.93 -3.19
CA LYS A 102 -20.35 -0.65 -2.98
C LYS A 102 -21.86 -0.78 -2.82
N ALA A 103 -22.46 -1.81 -3.46
CA ALA A 103 -23.90 -2.05 -3.38
C ALA A 103 -24.33 -2.64 -2.03
N ASP A 104 -23.40 -3.22 -1.27
CA ASP A 104 -23.67 -3.82 0.03
C ASP A 104 -23.77 -2.72 1.08
N LYS A 105 -24.77 -2.81 1.92
CA LYS A 105 -24.94 -1.83 3.00
C LYS A 105 -24.05 -2.21 4.18
N ALA A 106 -23.04 -1.38 4.46
CA ALA A 106 -22.18 -1.56 5.62
C ALA A 106 -23.00 -1.60 6.93
N GLN A 107 -22.74 -2.59 7.76
CA GLN A 107 -23.43 -2.87 9.02
C GLN A 107 -22.50 -2.82 10.24
N GLU A 108 -21.20 -3.03 10.01
CA GLU A 108 -20.15 -3.03 11.03
C GLU A 108 -19.29 -1.75 10.94
N ALA A 109 -17.99 -1.90 10.95
CA ALA A 109 -17.03 -0.78 10.97
C ALA A 109 -17.20 0.18 9.79
N GLY A 110 -17.57 -0.32 8.61
CA GLY A 110 -17.86 0.51 7.45
C GLY A 110 -19.00 1.49 7.69
N SER A 111 -19.97 1.14 8.53
CA SER A 111 -21.11 2.01 8.87
C SER A 111 -20.73 3.20 9.77
N TRP A 112 -19.58 3.15 10.43
CA TRP A 112 -19.09 4.22 11.31
C TRP A 112 -18.35 5.31 10.56
N ILE A 113 -17.94 5.01 9.32
CA ILE A 113 -17.12 5.91 8.51
C ILE A 113 -18.01 6.85 7.71
N LYS A 114 -17.73 8.15 7.83
CA LYS A 114 -18.37 9.19 7.03
C LYS A 114 -17.36 9.74 6.03
N ILE A 115 -17.71 9.72 4.77
CA ILE A 115 -16.90 10.26 3.68
C ILE A 115 -17.41 11.66 3.33
N SER A 116 -16.57 12.67 3.47
CA SER A 116 -16.91 14.05 3.13
C SER A 116 -16.98 14.29 1.63
N GLU A 117 -16.06 13.67 0.89
CA GLU A 117 -15.97 13.79 -0.57
C GLU A 117 -16.06 12.40 -1.22
N PRO A 118 -17.28 11.91 -1.48
CA PRO A 118 -17.50 10.57 -2.01
C PRO A 118 -17.09 10.40 -3.48
N GLN A 119 -16.84 11.52 -4.17
CA GLN A 119 -16.39 11.52 -5.57
C GLN A 119 -15.41 12.67 -5.80
N ILE A 120 -14.28 12.33 -6.41
CA ILE A 120 -13.23 13.28 -6.78
C ILE A 120 -12.83 13.06 -8.25
N VAL A 121 -12.37 14.13 -8.89
CA VAL A 121 -11.82 14.07 -10.26
C VAL A 121 -10.35 14.45 -10.18
N LEU A 122 -9.49 13.59 -10.67
CA LEU A 122 -8.04 13.77 -10.70
C LEU A 122 -7.54 13.76 -12.15
N ALA A 123 -6.81 14.80 -12.51
CA ALA A 123 -6.15 14.90 -13.81
C ALA A 123 -4.89 14.02 -13.89
#